data_8afa943f6087e6732adee585a9760d2a
#
_entry.id   8afa943f6087e6732adee585a9760d2a
#
_cell.length_a   1.000
_cell.length_b   1.000
_cell.length_c   1.000
_cell.angle_alpha   90.00
_cell.angle_beta   90.00
_cell.angle_gamma   90.00
#
_symmetry.space_group_name_H-M   'P 1'
#
loop_
_entity.id
_entity.type
_entity.pdbx_description
1 polymer ?
#
loop_
_entity_poly.entity_id
_entity_poly.type
_entity_poly.pdbx_seq_one_letter_code
_entity_poly.pdbx_strand_id
1 'polypeptide(L)'
;IISEGMEKIILFIGGSATNDVGIGMLDALGFSFRDKGNKKLEASVKNLNKIYKIEKSPIYDSIKKIKFIVACDVANPLIGPNGATQTFGKQKGASDKELCQLEENVIHFSKIVTKEFERNYTKHDGAGAAGGVGFAALSFLNAEFEGGFKLISKLLKLKDKIKKKNYDYIITGEGCIDEQTQYGKLLKHVADLGKKYSTPVIAFTGKLKKDLSHLNLPGLTIANQITPKNTNLNTAIKDTSKNLHKAINEVMFKLLN
;
A
#
# COMPACT_ATOMS: atom_id res chain seq x y z
N ILE A 1 -4.38 21.35 6.60
CA ILE A 1 -2.99 20.92 6.30
C ILE A 1 -2.38 21.80 5.21
N ILE A 2 -2.99 21.93 4.02
CA ILE A 2 -2.45 22.77 2.92
C ILE A 2 -2.42 24.24 3.31
N SER A 3 -3.46 24.73 3.97
CA SER A 3 -3.55 26.09 4.51
C SER A 3 -2.54 26.42 5.61
N GLU A 4 -1.93 25.41 6.21
CA GLU A 4 -0.95 25.54 7.29
C GLU A 4 0.50 25.62 6.78
N GLY A 5 0.71 25.75 5.47
CA GLY A 5 2.02 25.95 4.88
C GLY A 5 2.92 24.70 4.86
N MET A 6 2.31 23.49 4.84
CA MET A 6 3.07 22.24 4.75
C MET A 6 3.80 22.15 3.42
N GLU A 7 5.10 21.91 3.46
CA GLU A 7 5.93 21.74 2.27
C GLU A 7 5.91 20.30 1.73
N LYS A 8 5.53 19.33 2.57
CA LYS A 8 5.58 17.91 2.23
C LYS A 8 4.44 17.14 2.87
N ILE A 9 3.76 16.31 2.07
CA ILE A 9 2.70 15.41 2.51
C ILE A 9 3.05 13.98 2.07
N ILE A 10 2.90 13.03 3.00
CA ILE A 10 3.07 11.61 2.73
C ILE A 10 1.71 10.94 2.80
N LEU A 11 1.33 10.26 1.71
CA LEU A 11 0.08 9.52 1.61
C LEU A 11 0.36 8.02 1.76
N PHE A 12 -0.16 7.41 2.81
CA PHE A 12 -0.19 5.96 2.97
C PHE A 12 -1.53 5.44 2.43
N ILE A 13 -1.49 4.71 1.33
CA ILE A 13 -2.69 4.30 0.57
C ILE A 13 -3.02 2.81 0.68
N GLY A 14 -2.40 2.10 1.62
CA GLY A 14 -2.70 0.70 1.91
C GLY A 14 -4.05 0.50 2.61
N GLY A 15 -4.65 -0.70 2.45
CA GLY A 15 -5.92 -1.06 3.11
C GLY A 15 -7.16 -0.32 2.60
N SER A 16 -7.16 0.17 1.36
CA SER A 16 -8.26 0.95 0.79
C SER A 16 -9.49 0.09 0.47
N ALA A 17 -10.68 0.66 0.66
CA ALA A 17 -11.96 0.07 0.25
C ALA A 17 -12.57 0.73 -1.00
N THR A 18 -11.93 1.75 -1.57
CA THR A 18 -12.42 2.52 -2.71
C THR A 18 -11.98 1.97 -4.05
N ASN A 19 -12.76 2.23 -5.12
CA ASN A 19 -12.37 2.03 -6.52
C ASN A 19 -12.93 3.19 -7.36
N ASP A 20 -12.66 4.41 -6.93
CA ASP A 20 -13.22 5.66 -7.43
C ASP A 20 -12.19 6.55 -8.15
N VAL A 21 -11.02 6.01 -8.43
CA VAL A 21 -9.89 6.73 -9.05
C VAL A 21 -9.48 7.98 -8.24
N GLY A 22 -9.78 7.98 -6.93
CA GLY A 22 -9.45 9.08 -6.03
C GLY A 22 -10.31 10.34 -6.21
N ILE A 23 -11.46 10.23 -6.91
CA ILE A 23 -12.33 11.38 -7.19
C ILE A 23 -12.82 12.07 -5.90
N GLY A 24 -13.11 11.29 -4.84
CA GLY A 24 -13.49 11.85 -3.55
C GLY A 24 -12.37 12.65 -2.89
N MET A 25 -11.14 12.18 -2.97
CA MET A 25 -9.97 12.93 -2.50
C MET A 25 -9.79 14.23 -3.29
N LEU A 26 -9.98 14.19 -4.61
CA LEU A 26 -9.83 15.36 -5.46
C LEU A 26 -10.92 16.40 -5.18
N ASP A 27 -12.17 15.98 -4.96
CA ASP A 27 -13.26 16.88 -4.57
C ASP A 27 -12.97 17.59 -3.24
N ALA A 28 -12.49 16.84 -2.25
CA ALA A 28 -12.05 17.40 -0.96
C ALA A 28 -10.88 18.40 -1.10
N LEU A 29 -10.07 18.27 -2.14
CA LEU A 29 -9.02 19.22 -2.51
C LEU A 29 -9.54 20.40 -3.35
N GLY A 30 -10.85 20.46 -3.61
CA GLY A 30 -11.53 21.56 -4.31
C GLY A 30 -11.56 21.42 -5.84
N PHE A 31 -11.16 20.29 -6.40
CA PHE A 31 -11.45 20.02 -7.82
C PHE A 31 -12.94 19.79 -8.01
N SER A 32 -13.49 20.15 -9.14
CA SER A 32 -14.87 19.85 -9.46
C SER A 32 -15.01 19.21 -10.83
N PHE A 33 -16.07 18.44 -10.99
CA PHE A 33 -16.32 17.60 -12.15
C PHE A 33 -17.66 17.97 -12.79
N ARG A 34 -17.67 18.10 -14.13
CA ARG A 34 -18.87 18.49 -14.86
C ARG A 34 -19.20 17.49 -15.96
N ASP A 35 -20.49 17.34 -16.23
CA ASP A 35 -20.97 16.57 -17.36
C ASP A 35 -20.88 17.34 -18.70
N LYS A 36 -21.32 16.71 -19.79
CA LYS A 36 -21.36 17.32 -21.13
C LYS A 36 -22.25 18.57 -21.20
N GLY A 37 -23.25 18.66 -20.38
CA GLY A 37 -24.17 19.84 -20.24
C GLY A 37 -23.62 20.91 -19.31
N ASN A 38 -22.37 20.80 -18.82
CA ASN A 38 -21.72 21.71 -17.87
C ASN A 38 -22.35 21.69 -16.45
N LYS A 39 -23.19 20.71 -16.13
CA LYS A 39 -23.75 20.52 -14.78
C LYS A 39 -22.69 19.95 -13.87
N LYS A 40 -22.55 20.48 -12.66
CA LYS A 40 -21.66 19.94 -11.63
C LYS A 40 -22.14 18.55 -11.19
N LEU A 41 -21.21 17.59 -11.14
CA LEU A 41 -21.45 16.22 -10.69
C LEU A 41 -20.92 16.05 -9.27
N GLU A 42 -21.61 15.20 -8.50
CA GLU A 42 -21.10 14.68 -7.25
C GLU A 42 -19.89 13.78 -7.50
N ALA A 43 -18.85 13.91 -6.68
CA ALA A 43 -17.65 13.09 -6.73
C ALA A 43 -17.93 11.66 -6.25
N SER A 44 -18.44 10.84 -7.14
CA SER A 44 -18.85 9.46 -6.87
C SER A 44 -18.44 8.55 -8.02
N VAL A 45 -18.08 7.30 -7.70
CA VAL A 45 -17.78 6.26 -8.70
C VAL A 45 -18.89 6.10 -9.74
N LYS A 46 -20.15 6.31 -9.34
CA LYS A 46 -21.32 6.24 -10.23
C LYS A 46 -21.35 7.31 -11.31
N ASN A 47 -20.60 8.37 -11.15
CA ASN A 47 -20.56 9.49 -12.07
C ASN A 47 -19.30 9.55 -12.94
N LEU A 48 -18.32 8.65 -12.73
CA LEU A 48 -17.05 8.65 -13.48
C LEU A 48 -17.26 8.66 -15.01
N ASN A 49 -18.25 7.90 -15.51
CA ASN A 49 -18.56 7.83 -16.95
C ASN A 49 -19.32 9.07 -17.48
N LYS A 50 -19.82 9.94 -16.61
CA LYS A 50 -20.54 11.17 -16.98
C LYS A 50 -19.63 12.39 -16.97
N ILE A 51 -18.44 12.28 -16.38
CA ILE A 51 -17.49 13.40 -16.32
C ILE A 51 -16.99 13.72 -17.73
N TYR A 52 -17.06 14.99 -18.08
CA TYR A 52 -16.61 15.51 -19.38
C TYR A 52 -15.59 16.62 -19.24
N LYS A 53 -15.62 17.33 -18.09
CA LYS A 53 -14.71 18.44 -17.79
C LYS A 53 -14.28 18.38 -16.34
N ILE A 54 -13.03 18.71 -16.12
CA ILE A 54 -12.40 18.85 -14.78
C ILE A 54 -12.13 20.34 -14.57
N GLU A 55 -12.58 20.87 -13.45
CA GLU A 55 -12.24 22.23 -13.02
C GLU A 55 -11.18 22.15 -11.94
N LYS A 56 -10.10 22.91 -12.15
CA LYS A 56 -9.00 22.94 -11.20
C LYS A 56 -9.44 23.58 -9.89
N SER A 57 -8.87 23.05 -8.80
CA SER A 57 -9.08 23.61 -7.46
C SER A 57 -8.66 25.07 -7.38
N PRO A 58 -9.39 25.92 -6.66
CA PRO A 58 -8.96 27.31 -6.37
C PRO A 58 -7.58 27.37 -5.70
N ILE A 59 -7.18 26.31 -4.96
CA ILE A 59 -5.88 26.23 -4.29
C ILE A 59 -4.86 25.42 -5.09
N TYR A 60 -5.09 25.18 -6.40
CA TYR A 60 -4.24 24.31 -7.21
C TYR A 60 -2.78 24.75 -7.27
N ASP A 61 -2.53 26.07 -7.31
CA ASP A 61 -1.16 26.58 -7.29
C ASP A 61 -0.45 26.38 -5.95
N SER A 62 -1.20 26.34 -4.87
CA SER A 62 -0.66 25.95 -3.56
C SER A 62 -0.38 24.45 -3.49
N ILE A 63 -1.27 23.62 -4.05
CA ILE A 63 -1.09 22.17 -4.13
C ILE A 63 0.21 21.85 -4.88
N LYS A 64 0.49 22.53 -6.01
CA LYS A 64 1.69 22.30 -6.81
C LYS A 64 3.01 22.61 -6.09
N LYS A 65 2.99 23.43 -5.07
CA LYS A 65 4.18 23.78 -4.27
C LYS A 65 4.51 22.71 -3.22
N ILE A 66 3.57 21.81 -2.93
CA ILE A 66 3.73 20.76 -1.93
C ILE A 66 4.35 19.54 -2.57
N LYS A 67 5.36 18.98 -1.93
CA LYS A 67 5.91 17.68 -2.32
C LYS A 67 5.01 16.56 -1.78
N PHE A 68 4.30 15.87 -2.68
CA PHE A 68 3.54 14.66 -2.33
C PHE A 68 4.39 13.41 -2.53
N ILE A 69 4.39 12.53 -1.55
CA ILE A 69 5.00 11.20 -1.62
C ILE A 69 3.92 10.17 -1.32
N VAL A 70 3.76 9.20 -2.22
CA VAL A 70 2.85 8.07 -2.02
C VAL A 70 3.64 6.85 -1.58
N ALA A 71 3.33 6.34 -0.39
CA ALA A 71 3.85 5.06 0.09
C ALA A 71 3.06 3.93 -0.57
N CYS A 72 3.68 3.24 -1.54
CA CYS A 72 3.04 2.22 -2.35
C CYS A 72 3.99 1.04 -2.60
N ASP A 73 3.55 -0.16 -2.25
CA ASP A 73 4.30 -1.40 -2.45
C ASP A 73 3.70 -2.30 -3.56
N VAL A 74 2.70 -1.80 -4.30
CA VAL A 74 2.10 -2.52 -5.44
C VAL A 74 2.44 -1.83 -6.75
N ALA A 75 2.64 -2.62 -7.81
CA ALA A 75 2.99 -2.15 -9.14
C ALA A 75 1.81 -2.16 -10.13
N ASN A 76 0.59 -2.44 -9.66
CA ASN A 76 -0.58 -2.54 -10.53
C ASN A 76 -0.82 -1.23 -11.31
N PRO A 77 -1.00 -1.29 -12.65
CA PRO A 77 -1.43 -0.15 -13.44
C PRO A 77 -2.88 0.23 -13.10
N LEU A 78 -3.36 1.36 -13.60
CA LEU A 78 -4.72 1.78 -13.38
C LEU A 78 -5.74 0.84 -14.05
N ILE A 79 -5.50 0.49 -15.29
CA ILE A 79 -6.43 -0.23 -16.20
C ILE A 79 -5.79 -1.49 -16.78
N GLY A 80 -6.64 -2.36 -17.32
CA GLY A 80 -6.23 -3.60 -17.97
C GLY A 80 -6.28 -4.82 -17.05
N PRO A 81 -5.82 -6.01 -17.53
CA PRO A 81 -5.97 -7.28 -16.80
C PRO A 81 -5.39 -7.28 -15.37
N ASN A 82 -4.29 -6.55 -15.18
CA ASN A 82 -3.64 -6.37 -13.88
C ASN A 82 -3.98 -5.00 -13.24
N GLY A 83 -5.00 -4.31 -13.76
CA GLY A 83 -5.42 -2.99 -13.30
C GLY A 83 -6.11 -3.01 -11.94
N ALA A 84 -6.38 -1.80 -11.42
CA ALA A 84 -7.01 -1.59 -10.13
C ALA A 84 -8.33 -2.37 -9.99
N THR A 85 -9.22 -2.24 -10.96
CA THR A 85 -10.56 -2.83 -10.94
C THR A 85 -10.50 -4.35 -11.05
N GLN A 86 -9.74 -4.88 -12.01
CA GLN A 86 -9.67 -6.32 -12.26
C GLN A 86 -8.98 -7.07 -11.11
N THR A 87 -7.94 -6.48 -10.52
CA THR A 87 -7.18 -7.11 -9.43
C THR A 87 -7.91 -7.03 -8.09
N PHE A 88 -8.48 -5.87 -7.76
CA PHE A 88 -8.93 -5.58 -6.41
C PHE A 88 -10.43 -5.36 -6.27
N GLY A 89 -11.18 -5.24 -7.38
CA GLY A 89 -12.60 -4.89 -7.35
C GLY A 89 -13.46 -5.92 -6.63
N LYS A 90 -13.23 -7.23 -6.88
CA LYS A 90 -13.98 -8.31 -6.19
C LYS A 90 -13.81 -8.29 -4.68
N GLN A 91 -12.59 -8.15 -4.19
CA GLN A 91 -12.35 -8.09 -2.74
C GLN A 91 -12.95 -6.83 -2.09
N LYS A 92 -13.25 -5.81 -2.89
CA LYS A 92 -13.92 -4.56 -2.48
C LYS A 92 -15.44 -4.63 -2.65
N GLY A 93 -15.98 -5.79 -3.01
CA GLY A 93 -17.42 -6.06 -3.05
C GLY A 93 -18.08 -5.95 -4.43
N ALA A 94 -17.32 -5.70 -5.50
CA ALA A 94 -17.90 -5.64 -6.84
C ALA A 94 -18.23 -7.06 -7.38
N SER A 95 -19.42 -7.22 -7.95
CA SER A 95 -19.80 -8.39 -8.75
C SER A 95 -19.08 -8.40 -10.10
N ASP A 96 -19.05 -9.55 -10.79
CA ASP A 96 -18.43 -9.66 -12.11
C ASP A 96 -19.05 -8.70 -13.15
N LYS A 97 -20.35 -8.45 -13.07
CA LYS A 97 -21.03 -7.48 -13.95
C LYS A 97 -20.57 -6.03 -13.64
N GLU A 98 -20.42 -5.71 -12.38
CA GLU A 98 -19.97 -4.37 -11.95
C GLU A 98 -18.51 -4.13 -12.31
N LEU A 99 -17.65 -5.15 -12.31
CA LEU A 99 -16.24 -5.01 -12.70
C LEU A 99 -16.09 -4.48 -14.13
N CYS A 100 -16.85 -5.01 -15.09
CA CYS A 100 -16.80 -4.53 -16.48
C CYS A 100 -17.19 -3.06 -16.55
N GLN A 101 -18.29 -2.70 -15.94
CA GLN A 101 -18.76 -1.31 -15.94
C GLN A 101 -17.81 -0.35 -15.21
N LEU A 102 -17.24 -0.79 -14.08
CA LEU A 102 -16.26 -0.01 -13.35
C LEU A 102 -15.00 0.22 -14.18
N GLU A 103 -14.50 -0.81 -14.85
CA GLU A 103 -13.31 -0.70 -15.73
C GLU A 103 -13.55 0.30 -16.86
N GLU A 104 -14.70 0.23 -17.54
CA GLU A 104 -15.09 1.18 -18.59
C GLU A 104 -15.14 2.62 -18.04
N ASN A 105 -15.72 2.81 -16.86
CA ASN A 105 -15.83 4.11 -16.20
C ASN A 105 -14.44 4.68 -15.85
N VAL A 106 -13.54 3.82 -15.35
CA VAL A 106 -12.14 4.18 -15.04
C VAL A 106 -11.39 4.57 -16.31
N ILE A 107 -11.56 3.79 -17.38
CA ILE A 107 -10.96 4.09 -18.70
C ILE A 107 -11.46 5.43 -19.23
N HIS A 108 -12.79 5.69 -19.15
CA HIS A 108 -13.36 6.95 -19.59
C HIS A 108 -12.76 8.14 -18.83
N PHE A 109 -12.78 8.09 -17.50
CA PHE A 109 -12.24 9.17 -16.67
C PHE A 109 -10.73 9.37 -16.90
N SER A 110 -9.97 8.30 -17.03
CA SER A 110 -8.53 8.40 -17.27
C SER A 110 -8.17 9.11 -18.58
N LYS A 111 -9.00 8.94 -19.64
CA LYS A 111 -8.83 9.65 -20.92
C LYS A 111 -9.04 11.16 -20.75
N ILE A 112 -10.03 11.56 -19.96
CA ILE A 112 -10.29 12.99 -19.69
C ILE A 112 -9.15 13.60 -18.89
N VAL A 113 -8.67 12.90 -17.84
CA VAL A 113 -7.52 13.34 -17.04
C VAL A 113 -6.27 13.45 -17.91
N THR A 114 -5.99 12.44 -18.75
CA THR A 114 -4.85 12.46 -19.66
C THR A 114 -4.89 13.66 -20.62
N LYS A 115 -6.06 14.00 -21.14
CA LYS A 115 -6.27 15.16 -22.01
C LYS A 115 -6.06 16.49 -21.26
N GLU A 116 -6.59 16.61 -20.04
CA GLU A 116 -6.51 17.83 -19.24
C GLU A 116 -5.09 18.16 -18.75
N PHE A 117 -4.33 17.13 -18.37
CA PHE A 117 -2.99 17.30 -17.82
C PHE A 117 -1.86 16.96 -18.82
N GLU A 118 -2.19 16.54 -20.05
CA GLU A 118 -1.24 16.16 -21.10
C GLU A 118 -0.22 15.08 -20.66
N ARG A 119 -0.59 14.25 -19.69
CA ARG A 119 0.24 13.18 -19.13
C ARG A 119 -0.57 11.91 -18.95
N ASN A 120 -0.05 10.79 -19.43
CA ASN A 120 -0.72 9.49 -19.32
C ASN A 120 0.00 8.60 -18.29
N TYR A 121 -0.61 8.46 -17.12
CA TYR A 121 -0.12 7.59 -16.06
C TYR A 121 -0.90 6.27 -15.92
N THR A 122 -1.76 5.91 -16.87
CA THR A 122 -2.59 4.69 -16.78
C THR A 122 -1.79 3.40 -16.67
N LYS A 123 -0.58 3.36 -17.23
CA LYS A 123 0.34 2.22 -17.18
C LYS A 123 1.47 2.38 -16.16
N HIS A 124 1.50 3.48 -15.41
CA HIS A 124 2.53 3.70 -14.40
C HIS A 124 2.38 2.69 -13.25
N ASP A 125 3.50 2.16 -12.78
CA ASP A 125 3.54 1.27 -11.62
C ASP A 125 2.91 1.96 -10.39
N GLY A 126 1.93 1.29 -9.77
CA GLY A 126 1.21 1.83 -8.63
C GLY A 126 0.05 2.78 -8.97
N ALA A 127 -0.19 3.11 -10.25
CA ALA A 127 -1.34 3.94 -10.62
C ALA A 127 -2.67 3.32 -10.18
N GLY A 128 -2.77 1.98 -10.18
CA GLY A 128 -3.95 1.24 -9.71
C GLY A 128 -4.05 1.12 -8.19
N ALA A 129 -3.03 1.50 -7.44
CA ALA A 129 -3.04 1.41 -5.99
C ALA A 129 -4.22 2.17 -5.39
N ALA A 130 -4.82 1.58 -4.35
CA ALA A 130 -5.99 2.14 -3.67
C ALA A 130 -7.17 2.47 -4.60
N GLY A 131 -7.43 1.60 -5.61
CA GLY A 131 -8.55 1.81 -6.54
C GLY A 131 -8.39 3.03 -7.44
N GLY A 132 -7.14 3.38 -7.78
CA GLY A 132 -6.78 4.49 -8.65
C GLY A 132 -6.43 5.79 -7.93
N VAL A 133 -6.40 5.81 -6.59
CA VAL A 133 -5.84 6.97 -5.84
C VAL A 133 -4.40 7.24 -6.27
N GLY A 134 -3.62 6.18 -6.57
CA GLY A 134 -2.28 6.32 -7.13
C GLY A 134 -2.25 7.14 -8.42
N PHE A 135 -3.14 6.85 -9.37
CA PHE A 135 -3.28 7.62 -10.61
C PHE A 135 -3.66 9.08 -10.35
N ALA A 136 -4.62 9.31 -9.43
CA ALA A 136 -4.99 10.67 -9.06
C ALA A 136 -3.81 11.44 -8.45
N ALA A 137 -3.04 10.81 -7.56
CA ALA A 137 -1.87 11.43 -6.97
C ALA A 137 -0.80 11.80 -8.01
N LEU A 138 -0.54 10.92 -8.99
CA LEU A 138 0.37 11.20 -10.10
C LEU A 138 -0.12 12.38 -10.96
N SER A 139 -1.39 12.33 -11.37
CA SER A 139 -1.92 13.25 -12.37
C SER A 139 -2.20 14.65 -11.81
N PHE A 140 -2.73 14.74 -10.61
CA PHE A 140 -3.21 15.99 -10.02
C PHE A 140 -2.25 16.60 -9.00
N LEU A 141 -1.48 15.76 -8.29
CA LEU A 141 -0.60 16.19 -7.20
C LEU A 141 0.88 16.12 -7.57
N ASN A 142 1.21 15.63 -8.76
CA ASN A 142 2.60 15.38 -9.20
C ASN A 142 3.40 14.56 -8.17
N ALA A 143 2.75 13.56 -7.57
CA ALA A 143 3.31 12.78 -6.47
C ALA A 143 4.45 11.86 -6.94
N GLU A 144 5.45 11.72 -6.08
CA GLU A 144 6.50 10.71 -6.19
C GLU A 144 6.08 9.43 -5.48
N PHE A 145 6.43 8.25 -6.02
CA PHE A 145 6.16 6.98 -5.37
C PHE A 145 7.40 6.45 -4.66
N GLU A 146 7.21 5.96 -3.46
CA GLU A 146 8.27 5.31 -2.69
C GLU A 146 7.72 4.08 -1.97
N GLY A 147 8.49 2.98 -1.94
CA GLY A 147 8.09 1.77 -1.21
C GLY A 147 7.88 2.06 0.29
N GLY A 148 6.80 1.51 0.86
CA GLY A 148 6.38 1.80 2.24
C GLY A 148 7.45 1.50 3.26
N PHE A 149 8.09 0.32 3.19
CA PHE A 149 9.20 -0.03 4.10
C PHE A 149 10.38 0.94 3.99
N LYS A 150 10.77 1.31 2.77
CA LYS A 150 11.88 2.24 2.53
C LYS A 150 11.59 3.60 3.14
N LEU A 151 10.38 4.11 2.96
CA LEU A 151 9.93 5.37 3.50
C LEU A 151 9.91 5.36 5.04
N ILE A 152 9.25 4.36 5.65
CA ILE A 152 9.20 4.20 7.10
C ILE A 152 10.60 4.02 7.69
N SER A 153 11.45 3.21 7.05
CA SER A 153 12.85 3.00 7.48
C SER A 153 13.65 4.32 7.52
N LYS A 154 13.42 5.21 6.54
CA LYS A 154 14.03 6.56 6.54
C LYS A 154 13.48 7.44 7.65
N LEU A 155 12.14 7.51 7.79
CA LEU A 155 11.49 8.34 8.82
C LEU A 155 11.90 7.94 10.23
N LEU A 156 11.99 6.65 10.51
CA LEU A 156 12.40 6.09 11.80
C LEU A 156 13.92 6.06 12.00
N LYS A 157 14.71 6.41 10.97
CA LYS A 157 16.18 6.30 10.97
C LYS A 157 16.64 4.89 11.39
N LEU A 158 15.94 3.84 10.90
CA LEU A 158 16.20 2.45 11.32
C LEU A 158 17.65 2.03 11.09
N LYS A 159 18.23 2.40 9.95
CA LYS A 159 19.62 2.09 9.60
C LYS A 159 20.61 2.67 10.63
N ASP A 160 20.39 3.91 11.02
CA ASP A 160 21.27 4.59 11.98
C ASP A 160 21.12 3.99 13.38
N LYS A 161 19.88 3.64 13.75
CA LYS A 161 19.61 2.99 15.05
C LYS A 161 20.30 1.64 15.15
N ILE A 162 20.17 0.78 14.12
CA ILE A 162 20.80 -0.54 14.09
C ILE A 162 22.32 -0.39 14.15
N LYS A 163 22.89 0.53 13.35
CA LYS A 163 24.33 0.77 13.32
C LYS A 163 24.92 1.25 14.64
N LYS A 164 24.21 2.13 15.36
CA LYS A 164 24.70 2.80 16.56
C LYS A 164 24.59 1.97 17.84
N LYS A 165 23.58 1.09 17.92
CA LYS A 165 23.22 0.44 19.18
C LYS A 165 23.63 -1.02 19.33
N ASN A 166 24.20 -1.62 18.27
CA ASN A 166 24.70 -3.00 18.30
C ASN A 166 23.67 -3.97 18.91
N TYR A 167 22.47 -4.03 18.32
CA TYR A 167 21.40 -4.90 18.80
C TYR A 167 21.76 -6.37 18.58
N ASP A 168 21.46 -7.22 19.54
CA ASP A 168 21.66 -8.68 19.45
C ASP A 168 20.71 -9.32 18.45
N TYR A 169 19.48 -8.82 18.38
CA TYR A 169 18.43 -9.34 17.49
C TYR A 169 17.53 -8.24 16.93
N ILE A 170 17.00 -8.48 15.72
CA ILE A 170 15.85 -7.75 15.18
C ILE A 170 14.64 -8.68 15.26
N ILE A 171 13.61 -8.28 15.99
CA ILE A 171 12.39 -9.05 16.12
C ILE A 171 11.32 -8.46 15.19
N THR A 172 10.66 -9.32 14.43
CA THR A 172 9.59 -8.94 13.51
C THR A 172 8.45 -9.96 13.54
N GLY A 173 7.32 -9.64 12.89
CA GLY A 173 6.18 -10.54 12.79
C GLY A 173 5.41 -10.39 11.50
N GLU A 174 4.75 -11.47 11.08
CA GLU A 174 3.87 -11.50 9.92
C GLU A 174 2.73 -12.50 10.14
N GLY A 175 1.55 -12.26 9.54
CA GLY A 175 0.42 -13.18 9.67
C GLY A 175 0.69 -14.57 9.10
N CYS A 176 1.37 -14.65 7.97
CA CYS A 176 1.74 -15.91 7.31
C CYS A 176 3.05 -15.77 6.55
N ILE A 177 3.97 -16.70 6.79
CA ILE A 177 5.18 -16.85 5.97
C ILE A 177 4.95 -17.94 4.93
N ASP A 178 5.07 -17.55 3.66
CA ASP A 178 4.88 -18.40 2.49
C ASP A 178 5.85 -18.00 1.36
N GLU A 179 5.71 -18.64 0.20
CA GLU A 179 6.53 -18.35 -0.98
C GLU A 179 6.49 -16.88 -1.44
N GLN A 180 5.38 -16.19 -1.19
CA GLN A 180 5.22 -14.79 -1.57
C GLN A 180 6.03 -13.85 -0.67
N THR A 181 6.42 -14.30 0.52
CA THR A 181 7.17 -13.49 1.49
C THR A 181 8.51 -13.01 0.94
N GLN A 182 9.16 -13.79 0.08
CA GLN A 182 10.44 -13.42 -0.56
C GLN A 182 10.31 -12.31 -1.63
N TYR A 183 9.10 -12.00 -2.10
CA TYR A 183 8.84 -11.04 -3.17
C TYR A 183 8.48 -9.63 -2.66
N GLY A 184 9.19 -9.13 -1.62
CA GLY A 184 9.10 -7.73 -1.21
C GLY A 184 8.12 -7.44 -0.06
N LYS A 185 7.62 -8.45 0.66
CA LYS A 185 6.89 -8.24 1.91
C LYS A 185 7.82 -7.73 3.02
N LEU A 186 7.26 -7.19 4.09
CA LEU A 186 7.96 -6.63 5.23
C LEU A 186 9.11 -7.51 5.73
N LEU A 187 8.86 -8.81 5.90
CA LEU A 187 9.85 -9.76 6.40
C LEU A 187 11.10 -9.84 5.51
N LYS A 188 10.95 -9.80 4.17
CA LYS A 188 12.09 -9.78 3.25
C LYS A 188 12.96 -8.56 3.47
N HIS A 189 12.37 -7.38 3.58
CA HIS A 189 13.11 -6.15 3.82
C HIS A 189 13.83 -6.14 5.17
N VAL A 190 13.18 -6.68 6.21
CA VAL A 190 13.78 -6.81 7.54
C VAL A 190 14.92 -7.82 7.53
N ALA A 191 14.76 -8.97 6.85
CA ALA A 191 15.81 -9.97 6.69
C ALA A 191 17.04 -9.39 5.95
N ASP A 192 16.82 -8.64 4.87
CA ASP A 192 17.90 -7.96 4.15
C ASP A 192 18.63 -6.92 5.03
N LEU A 193 17.88 -6.24 5.89
CA LEU A 193 18.44 -5.30 6.84
C LEU A 193 19.32 -6.03 7.88
N GLY A 194 18.83 -7.15 8.43
CA GLY A 194 19.58 -8.02 9.34
C GLY A 194 20.85 -8.52 8.72
N LYS A 195 20.80 -9.05 7.47
CA LYS A 195 21.99 -9.45 6.73
C LYS A 195 22.98 -8.30 6.57
N LYS A 196 22.50 -7.13 6.15
CA LYS A 196 23.34 -5.96 5.89
C LYS A 196 24.12 -5.48 7.11
N TYR A 197 23.54 -5.59 8.30
CA TYR A 197 24.13 -5.12 9.55
C TYR A 197 24.62 -6.26 10.46
N SER A 198 24.66 -7.49 9.94
CA SER A 198 25.07 -8.68 10.67
C SER A 198 24.31 -8.88 11.99
N THR A 199 23.02 -8.46 12.01
CA THR A 199 22.14 -8.58 13.16
C THR A 199 21.11 -9.67 12.87
N PRO A 200 21.06 -10.79 13.64
CA PRO A 200 20.13 -11.89 13.42
C PRO A 200 18.67 -11.43 13.48
N VAL A 201 17.82 -11.96 12.59
CA VAL A 201 16.40 -11.66 12.57
C VAL A 201 15.59 -12.83 13.06
N ILE A 202 14.69 -12.55 14.01
CA ILE A 202 13.71 -13.51 14.55
C ILE A 202 12.32 -13.07 14.07
N ALA A 203 11.62 -13.95 13.38
CA ALA A 203 10.25 -13.71 12.93
C ALA A 203 9.26 -14.59 13.67
N PHE A 204 8.22 -13.97 14.23
CA PHE A 204 7.06 -14.68 14.76
C PHE A 204 5.92 -14.61 13.72
N THR A 205 5.30 -15.75 13.42
CA THR A 205 4.25 -15.81 12.39
C THR A 205 3.03 -16.58 12.85
N GLY A 206 1.85 -16.11 12.45
CA GLY A 206 0.62 -16.85 12.69
C GLY A 206 0.64 -18.22 12.03
N LYS A 207 1.11 -18.33 10.80
CA LYS A 207 1.23 -19.58 10.05
C LYS A 207 2.53 -19.63 9.25
N LEU A 208 3.19 -20.77 9.33
CA LEU A 208 4.34 -21.11 8.50
C LEU A 208 3.92 -22.18 7.49
N LYS A 209 3.84 -21.85 6.19
CA LYS A 209 3.31 -22.76 5.17
C LYS A 209 4.32 -23.78 4.67
N LYS A 210 5.60 -23.46 4.64
CA LYS A 210 6.66 -24.33 4.14
C LYS A 210 7.95 -24.15 4.90
N ASP A 211 8.86 -25.10 4.69
CA ASP A 211 10.23 -25.01 5.14
C ASP A 211 10.90 -23.74 4.59
N LEU A 212 11.62 -23.06 5.44
CA LEU A 212 12.30 -21.80 5.12
C LEU A 212 13.51 -21.98 4.20
N SER A 213 14.02 -23.21 4.03
CA SER A 213 15.21 -23.50 3.21
C SER A 213 15.06 -23.05 1.76
N HIS A 214 13.81 -22.94 1.28
CA HIS A 214 13.51 -22.52 -0.09
C HIS A 214 13.25 -20.99 -0.22
N LEU A 215 13.24 -20.26 0.89
CA LEU A 215 12.99 -18.82 0.86
C LEU A 215 14.30 -18.04 0.83
N ASN A 216 14.41 -17.12 -0.11
CA ASN A 216 15.56 -16.21 -0.16
C ASN A 216 15.46 -15.10 0.90
N LEU A 217 15.62 -15.47 2.16
CA LEU A 217 15.58 -14.59 3.34
C LEU A 217 16.89 -14.66 4.13
N PRO A 218 18.01 -14.23 3.55
CA PRO A 218 19.35 -14.55 4.04
C PRO A 218 19.73 -13.96 5.40
N GLY A 219 18.97 -13.02 5.94
CA GLY A 219 19.17 -12.48 7.30
C GLY A 219 18.21 -13.06 8.33
N LEU A 220 17.24 -13.86 7.90
CA LEU A 220 16.30 -14.52 8.80
C LEU A 220 16.97 -15.71 9.48
N THR A 221 17.11 -15.64 10.80
CA THR A 221 17.78 -16.69 11.60
C THR A 221 16.76 -17.67 12.19
N ILE A 222 15.64 -17.16 12.69
CA ILE A 222 14.58 -17.96 13.29
C ILE A 222 13.23 -17.50 12.74
N ALA A 223 12.42 -18.46 12.31
CA ALA A 223 11.00 -18.26 12.08
C ALA A 223 10.21 -19.19 13.01
N ASN A 224 9.38 -18.62 13.86
CA ASN A 224 8.59 -19.34 14.84
C ASN A 224 7.10 -19.17 14.56
N GLN A 225 6.40 -20.30 14.34
CA GLN A 225 4.95 -20.29 14.24
C GLN A 225 4.33 -20.22 15.65
N ILE A 226 3.50 -19.19 15.87
CA ILE A 226 2.84 -18.98 17.17
C ILE A 226 1.52 -19.74 17.29
N THR A 227 0.84 -20.03 16.18
CA THR A 227 -0.44 -20.73 16.18
C THR A 227 -0.22 -22.23 16.36
N PRO A 228 -0.85 -22.89 17.35
CA PRO A 228 -0.77 -24.33 17.51
C PRO A 228 -1.32 -25.08 16.28
N LYS A 229 -0.79 -26.26 16.00
CA LYS A 229 -1.29 -27.12 14.92
C LYS A 229 -2.79 -27.37 15.07
N ASN A 230 -3.49 -27.49 13.96
CA ASN A 230 -4.93 -27.79 13.91
C ASN A 230 -5.86 -26.73 14.54
N THR A 231 -5.38 -25.50 14.78
CA THR A 231 -6.20 -24.38 15.25
C THR A 231 -6.91 -23.73 14.06
N ASN A 232 -8.22 -23.52 14.14
CA ASN A 232 -8.96 -22.74 13.13
C ASN A 232 -8.59 -21.25 13.17
N LEU A 233 -8.81 -20.54 12.05
CA LEU A 233 -8.37 -19.16 11.88
C LEU A 233 -8.97 -18.21 12.94
N ASN A 234 -10.25 -18.34 13.25
CA ASN A 234 -10.91 -17.45 14.22
C ASN A 234 -10.31 -17.58 15.61
N THR A 235 -10.07 -18.82 16.07
CA THR A 235 -9.40 -19.10 17.34
C THR A 235 -7.96 -18.62 17.31
N ALA A 236 -7.22 -18.83 16.20
CA ALA A 236 -5.85 -18.35 16.05
C ALA A 236 -5.75 -16.83 16.19
N ILE A 237 -6.67 -16.08 15.57
CA ILE A 237 -6.74 -14.62 15.68
C ILE A 237 -7.08 -14.19 17.10
N LYS A 238 -8.09 -14.82 17.72
CA LYS A 238 -8.52 -14.52 19.11
C LYS A 238 -7.39 -14.72 20.11
N ASP A 239 -6.63 -15.79 19.96
CA ASP A 239 -5.58 -16.18 20.90
C ASP A 239 -4.19 -15.65 20.52
N THR A 240 -4.09 -14.79 19.49
CA THR A 240 -2.79 -14.28 18.98
C THR A 240 -1.89 -13.73 20.07
N SER A 241 -2.40 -12.87 20.95
CA SER A 241 -1.61 -12.26 22.03
C SER A 241 -1.03 -13.32 22.97
N LYS A 242 -1.85 -14.26 23.41
CA LYS A 242 -1.44 -15.36 24.30
C LYS A 242 -0.37 -16.24 23.65
N ASN A 243 -0.60 -16.62 22.40
CA ASN A 243 0.30 -17.49 21.65
C ASN A 243 1.63 -16.79 21.37
N LEU A 244 1.60 -15.51 21.02
CA LEU A 244 2.80 -14.70 20.79
C LEU A 244 3.63 -14.58 22.07
N HIS A 245 3.00 -14.29 23.20
CA HIS A 245 3.67 -14.19 24.49
C HIS A 245 4.39 -15.49 24.87
N LYS A 246 3.70 -16.63 24.72
CA LYS A 246 4.29 -17.96 24.95
C LYS A 246 5.47 -18.21 24.03
N ALA A 247 5.32 -17.97 22.73
CA ALA A 247 6.36 -18.22 21.74
C ALA A 247 7.60 -17.33 21.95
N ILE A 248 7.41 -16.06 22.32
CA ILE A 248 8.52 -15.16 22.66
C ILE A 248 9.30 -15.71 23.86
N ASN A 249 8.60 -16.07 24.93
CA ASN A 249 9.26 -16.61 26.14
C ASN A 249 10.05 -17.88 25.82
N GLU A 250 9.50 -18.81 25.05
CA GLU A 250 10.19 -20.05 24.66
C GLU A 250 11.43 -19.80 23.80
N VAL A 251 11.35 -18.89 22.84
CA VAL A 251 12.48 -18.56 21.96
C VAL A 251 13.55 -17.82 22.73
N MET A 252 13.18 -16.80 23.51
CA MET A 252 14.13 -15.99 24.25
C MET A 252 14.84 -16.81 25.35
N PHE A 253 14.10 -17.69 26.02
CA PHE A 253 14.72 -18.60 27.00
C PHE A 253 15.83 -19.47 26.38
N LYS A 254 15.61 -19.98 25.14
CA LYS A 254 16.61 -20.78 24.42
C LYS A 254 17.81 -19.99 23.92
N LEU A 255 17.65 -18.69 23.70
CA LEU A 255 18.72 -17.82 23.18
C LEU A 255 19.57 -17.21 24.28
N LEU A 256 19.04 -17.12 25.51
CA LEU A 256 19.72 -16.51 26.67
C LEU A 256 20.37 -17.54 27.60
N ASN A 257 20.08 -18.83 27.42
CA ASN A 257 20.68 -19.95 28.10
C ASN A 257 21.41 -20.88 27.14
#